data_dfd587ac2b4d7ab8ead8f36eebb1f7d4
#
_entry.id   dfd587ac2b4d7ab8ead8f36eebb1f7d4
#
_cell.length_a   1.000
_cell.length_b   1.000
_cell.length_c   1.000
_cell.angle_alpha   90.00
_cell.angle_beta   90.00
_cell.angle_gamma   90.00
#
_symmetry.space_group_name_H-M   'P 1'
#
loop_
_entity.id
_entity.type
_entity.pdbx_description
1 polymer ?
#
loop_
_entity_poly.entity_id
_entity_poly.type
_entity_poly.pdbx_seq_one_letter_code
_entity_poly.pdbx_strand_id
1 'polypeptide(L)'
;MSSLKIDPQPERITLSDVKANPKVNAMITGANEVLRAMGYTEHGHRHVGIVSSITRYILENLDLKSRDCELGQIAAYLHDIGNMINRVDHPMIGATLAYQILNEMGMDMVEIAPILGAIGNHEELAGTPISVMSAALIIADKSDVHRSRVQNPIQETFDIHDRVNYAVQKSRVEMNTADQIITLTLEIDTSFASVMEYFEIFLSRMVMCRRSADLFGYQFALTVNGTNLA
;
A
#
# COMPACT_ATOMS: atom_id res chain seq x y z
N MET A 1 -4.56 -43.97 -31.49
CA MET A 1 -4.80 -42.53 -31.26
C MET A 1 -4.55 -42.25 -29.77
N SER A 2 -3.37 -41.74 -29.46
CA SER A 2 -3.02 -41.40 -28.08
C SER A 2 -3.67 -40.08 -27.73
N SER A 3 -4.62 -40.10 -26.78
CA SER A 3 -5.19 -38.85 -26.22
C SER A 3 -4.10 -38.11 -25.45
N LEU A 4 -3.67 -37.00 -25.97
CA LEU A 4 -2.87 -36.01 -25.22
C LEU A 4 -3.64 -35.66 -23.93
N LYS A 5 -3.15 -36.16 -22.79
CA LYS A 5 -3.58 -35.66 -21.49
C LYS A 5 -3.09 -34.23 -21.42
N ILE A 6 -4.03 -33.29 -21.46
CA ILE A 6 -3.77 -31.91 -21.09
C ILE A 6 -3.49 -31.98 -19.59
N ASP A 7 -2.23 -31.75 -19.18
CA ASP A 7 -1.91 -31.58 -17.78
C ASP A 7 -2.73 -30.38 -17.27
N PRO A 8 -3.44 -30.55 -16.15
CA PRO A 8 -4.17 -29.41 -15.57
C PRO A 8 -3.16 -28.29 -15.31
N GLN A 9 -3.43 -27.10 -15.86
CA GLN A 9 -2.68 -25.89 -15.54
C GLN A 9 -2.67 -25.77 -14.01
N PRO A 10 -1.50 -25.52 -13.39
CA PRO A 10 -1.45 -25.34 -11.94
C PRO A 10 -2.48 -24.28 -11.53
N GLU A 11 -3.26 -24.60 -10.51
CA GLU A 11 -4.28 -23.70 -9.97
C GLU A 11 -3.58 -22.39 -9.55
N ARG A 12 -3.97 -21.26 -10.15
CA ARG A 12 -3.34 -19.97 -9.89
C ARG A 12 -3.71 -19.50 -8.49
N ILE A 13 -2.72 -19.17 -7.68
CA ILE A 13 -2.93 -18.55 -6.37
C ILE A 13 -3.55 -17.18 -6.55
N THR A 14 -4.71 -16.98 -5.96
CA THR A 14 -5.50 -15.73 -6.04
C THR A 14 -5.31 -14.87 -4.79
N LEU A 15 -5.74 -13.60 -4.85
CA LEU A 15 -5.83 -12.75 -3.65
C LEU A 15 -6.73 -13.37 -2.58
N SER A 16 -7.80 -14.08 -2.97
CA SER A 16 -8.68 -14.77 -2.02
C SER A 16 -7.95 -15.84 -1.23
N ASP A 17 -7.09 -16.61 -1.90
CA ASP A 17 -6.28 -17.65 -1.25
C ASP A 17 -5.28 -17.04 -0.27
N VAL A 18 -4.63 -15.94 -0.66
CA VAL A 18 -3.71 -15.20 0.21
C VAL A 18 -4.44 -14.66 1.45
N LYS A 19 -5.62 -14.08 1.28
CA LYS A 19 -6.47 -13.58 2.38
C LYS A 19 -6.95 -14.70 3.31
N ALA A 20 -7.22 -15.88 2.78
CA ALA A 20 -7.64 -17.05 3.54
C ALA A 20 -6.49 -17.75 4.29
N ASN A 21 -5.24 -17.44 3.95
CA ASN A 21 -4.07 -18.10 4.54
C ASN A 21 -3.87 -17.68 6.01
N PRO A 22 -3.91 -18.62 6.98
CA PRO A 22 -3.81 -18.28 8.40
C PRO A 22 -2.43 -17.70 8.79
N LYS A 23 -1.34 -18.07 8.09
CA LYS A 23 -0.01 -17.49 8.34
C LYS A 23 0.02 -16.01 7.94
N VAL A 24 -0.56 -15.66 6.80
CA VAL A 24 -0.69 -14.26 6.34
C VAL A 24 -1.46 -13.44 7.38
N ASN A 25 -2.59 -13.94 7.83
CA ASN A 25 -3.42 -13.25 8.82
C ASN A 25 -2.69 -13.05 10.16
N ALA A 26 -1.96 -14.06 10.62
CA ALA A 26 -1.14 -13.97 11.82
C ALA A 26 0.00 -12.93 11.67
N MET A 27 0.65 -12.86 10.49
CA MET A 27 1.72 -11.90 10.24
C MET A 27 1.20 -10.46 10.18
N ILE A 28 0.06 -10.20 9.53
CA ILE A 28 -0.57 -8.86 9.50
C ILE A 28 -0.98 -8.43 10.91
N THR A 29 -1.57 -9.33 11.69
CA THR A 29 -1.93 -9.05 13.08
C THR A 29 -0.70 -8.74 13.92
N GLY A 30 0.35 -9.59 13.83
CA GLY A 30 1.59 -9.38 14.57
C GLY A 30 2.32 -8.10 14.17
N ALA A 31 2.33 -7.74 12.88
CA ALA A 31 2.88 -6.48 12.41
C ALA A 31 2.18 -5.26 13.05
N ASN A 32 0.84 -5.28 13.08
CA ASN A 32 0.09 -4.21 13.73
C ASN A 32 0.32 -4.14 15.24
N GLU A 33 0.46 -5.28 15.92
CA GLU A 33 0.74 -5.32 17.36
C GLU A 33 2.12 -4.74 17.70
N VAL A 34 3.14 -5.08 16.92
CA VAL A 34 4.50 -4.52 17.08
C VAL A 34 4.46 -3.00 16.86
N LEU A 35 3.86 -2.52 15.77
CA LEU A 35 3.77 -1.10 15.48
C LEU A 35 2.95 -0.34 16.53
N ARG A 36 1.86 -0.92 17.02
CA ARG A 36 1.08 -0.34 18.12
C ARG A 36 1.90 -0.21 19.40
N ALA A 37 2.69 -1.23 19.75
CA ALA A 37 3.56 -1.20 20.92
C ALA A 37 4.68 -0.13 20.78
N MET A 38 5.07 0.20 19.55
CA MET A 38 6.04 1.26 19.23
C MET A 38 5.41 2.65 19.11
N GLY A 39 4.08 2.79 19.26
CA GLY A 39 3.36 4.06 19.14
C GLY A 39 2.97 4.47 17.71
N TYR A 40 3.09 3.57 16.73
CA TYR A 40 2.68 3.86 15.35
C TYR A 40 1.16 3.70 15.14
N THR A 41 0.69 4.33 14.08
CA THR A 41 -0.69 4.19 13.59
C THR A 41 -0.99 2.77 13.11
N GLU A 42 -2.27 2.46 12.84
CA GLU A 42 -2.74 1.13 12.42
C GLU A 42 -2.14 0.73 11.05
N HIS A 43 -1.52 -0.46 11.01
CA HIS A 43 -0.97 -1.13 9.83
C HIS A 43 -1.47 -2.59 9.75
N GLY A 44 -2.71 -2.82 10.17
CA GLY A 44 -3.36 -4.12 10.18
C GLY A 44 -4.26 -4.36 8.97
N HIS A 45 -5.23 -5.25 9.14
CA HIS A 45 -6.13 -5.72 8.06
C HIS A 45 -6.90 -4.60 7.35
N ARG A 46 -7.28 -3.52 8.07
CA ARG A 46 -7.95 -2.37 7.46
C ARG A 46 -7.00 -1.69 6.46
N HIS A 47 -5.79 -1.34 6.91
CA HIS A 47 -4.79 -0.67 6.09
C HIS A 47 -4.47 -1.48 4.84
N VAL A 48 -4.00 -2.71 4.99
CA VAL A 48 -3.61 -3.54 3.83
C VAL A 48 -4.79 -3.83 2.89
N GLY A 49 -6.02 -3.87 3.41
CA GLY A 49 -7.23 -4.02 2.61
C GLY A 49 -7.52 -2.79 1.74
N ILE A 50 -7.39 -1.59 2.31
CA ILE A 50 -7.56 -0.32 1.59
C ILE A 50 -6.46 -0.15 0.54
N VAL A 51 -5.20 -0.35 0.92
CA VAL A 51 -4.04 -0.26 0.02
C VAL A 51 -4.19 -1.23 -1.15
N SER A 52 -4.58 -2.48 -0.89
CA SER A 52 -4.86 -3.48 -1.94
C SER A 52 -5.97 -3.04 -2.91
N SER A 53 -7.02 -2.41 -2.40
CA SER A 53 -8.14 -1.94 -3.23
C SER A 53 -7.75 -0.73 -4.10
N ILE A 54 -7.01 0.23 -3.53
CA ILE A 54 -6.53 1.41 -4.27
C ILE A 54 -5.48 1.00 -5.31
N THR A 55 -4.57 0.08 -4.98
CA THR A 55 -3.59 -0.46 -5.93
C THR A 55 -4.29 -1.05 -7.15
N ARG A 56 -5.32 -1.87 -6.95
CA ARG A 56 -6.13 -2.41 -8.05
C ARG A 56 -6.77 -1.31 -8.87
N TYR A 57 -7.41 -0.34 -8.22
CA TYR A 57 -8.05 0.79 -8.89
C TYR A 57 -7.07 1.53 -9.82
N ILE A 58 -5.84 1.81 -9.34
CA ILE A 58 -4.81 2.47 -10.14
C ILE A 58 -4.43 1.60 -11.35
N LEU A 59 -4.13 0.32 -11.13
CA LEU A 59 -3.67 -0.59 -12.18
C LEU A 59 -4.75 -0.84 -13.26
N GLU A 60 -6.03 -0.94 -12.87
CA GLU A 60 -7.16 -1.05 -13.81
C GLU A 60 -7.32 0.21 -14.68
N ASN A 61 -7.12 1.41 -14.10
CA ASN A 61 -7.17 2.67 -14.86
C ASN A 61 -5.95 2.89 -15.76
N LEU A 62 -4.89 2.10 -15.59
CA LEU A 62 -3.74 2.04 -16.47
C LEU A 62 -3.84 0.91 -17.52
N ASP A 63 -5.02 0.32 -17.70
CA ASP A 63 -5.32 -0.75 -18.66
C ASP A 63 -4.44 -2.01 -18.50
N LEU A 64 -3.96 -2.31 -17.29
CA LEU A 64 -3.23 -3.55 -17.05
C LEU A 64 -4.17 -4.77 -17.11
N LYS A 65 -3.59 -5.92 -17.48
CA LYS A 65 -4.33 -7.19 -17.47
C LYS A 65 -4.83 -7.51 -16.07
N SER A 66 -5.99 -8.14 -15.98
CA SER A 66 -6.63 -8.50 -14.70
C SER A 66 -5.68 -9.28 -13.76
N ARG A 67 -4.79 -10.14 -14.30
CA ARG A 67 -3.82 -10.87 -13.48
C ARG A 67 -2.76 -9.95 -12.88
N ASP A 68 -2.23 -9.01 -13.65
CA ASP A 68 -1.24 -8.06 -13.16
C ASP A 68 -1.85 -7.16 -12.08
N CYS A 69 -3.12 -6.77 -12.22
CA CYS A 69 -3.87 -6.05 -11.18
C CYS A 69 -4.02 -6.89 -9.90
N GLU A 70 -4.31 -8.19 -10.03
CA GLU A 70 -4.42 -9.11 -8.88
C GLU A 70 -3.07 -9.32 -8.19
N LEU A 71 -1.97 -9.49 -8.95
CA LEU A 71 -0.61 -9.56 -8.38
C LEU A 71 -0.25 -8.27 -7.63
N GLY A 72 -0.62 -7.10 -8.16
CA GLY A 72 -0.49 -5.82 -7.47
C GLY A 72 -1.27 -5.76 -6.17
N GLN A 73 -2.50 -6.32 -6.15
CA GLN A 73 -3.29 -6.44 -4.92
C GLN A 73 -2.63 -7.35 -3.88
N ILE A 74 -2.04 -8.46 -4.32
CA ILE A 74 -1.32 -9.38 -3.44
C ILE A 74 -0.09 -8.69 -2.84
N ALA A 75 0.69 -7.98 -3.67
CA ALA A 75 1.82 -7.19 -3.18
C ALA A 75 1.38 -6.18 -2.12
N ALA A 76 0.30 -5.44 -2.39
CA ALA A 76 -0.27 -4.46 -1.47
C ALA A 76 -0.82 -5.08 -0.18
N TYR A 77 -1.39 -6.28 -0.24
CA TYR A 77 -1.90 -6.97 0.94
C TYR A 77 -0.79 -7.49 1.85
N LEU A 78 0.40 -7.75 1.29
CA LEU A 78 1.56 -8.31 2.01
C LEU A 78 2.66 -7.28 2.34
N HIS A 79 2.56 -6.02 1.85
CA HIS A 79 3.68 -5.07 1.86
C HIS A 79 4.26 -4.81 3.26
N ASP A 80 3.43 -4.80 4.28
CA ASP A 80 3.77 -4.41 5.65
C ASP A 80 4.03 -5.57 6.61
N ILE A 81 3.95 -6.85 6.17
CA ILE A 81 4.14 -8.01 7.06
C ILE A 81 5.52 -8.06 7.72
N GLY A 82 6.52 -7.40 7.15
CA GLY A 82 7.87 -7.29 7.71
C GLY A 82 7.92 -6.52 9.03
N ASN A 83 6.95 -5.62 9.28
CA ASN A 83 6.82 -4.90 10.54
C ASN A 83 6.59 -5.84 11.75
N MET A 84 6.19 -7.09 11.52
CA MET A 84 6.11 -8.10 12.58
C MET A 84 7.47 -8.35 13.26
N ILE A 85 8.57 -8.13 12.55
CA ILE A 85 9.93 -8.30 13.06
C ILE A 85 10.46 -6.96 13.58
N ASN A 86 10.46 -5.92 12.74
CA ASN A 86 10.92 -4.58 13.07
C ASN A 86 10.43 -3.56 12.03
N ARG A 87 10.27 -2.30 12.43
CA ARG A 87 9.99 -1.19 11.51
C ARG A 87 11.18 -0.90 10.57
N VAL A 88 12.40 -0.98 11.08
CA VAL A 88 13.62 -0.81 10.27
C VAL A 88 13.73 -2.00 9.30
N ASP A 89 13.99 -1.70 8.03
CA ASP A 89 14.13 -2.69 6.94
C ASP A 89 12.89 -3.57 6.68
N HIS A 90 11.70 -3.17 7.21
CA HIS A 90 10.47 -3.95 7.01
C HIS A 90 10.13 -4.24 5.54
N PRO A 91 10.47 -3.41 4.53
CA PRO A 91 10.20 -3.77 3.13
C PRO A 91 11.00 -4.99 2.68
N MET A 92 12.28 -5.05 3.05
CA MET A 92 13.17 -6.17 2.69
C MET A 92 12.79 -7.44 3.43
N ILE A 93 12.47 -7.32 4.72
CA ILE A 93 11.96 -8.42 5.56
C ILE A 93 10.62 -8.89 5.01
N GLY A 94 9.71 -7.98 4.71
CA GLY A 94 8.38 -8.27 4.16
C GLY A 94 8.45 -8.99 2.82
N ALA A 95 9.33 -8.56 1.91
CA ALA A 95 9.57 -9.25 0.64
C ALA A 95 10.08 -10.68 0.87
N THR A 96 10.99 -10.89 1.82
CA THR A 96 11.50 -12.23 2.16
C THR A 96 10.41 -13.15 2.71
N LEU A 97 9.59 -12.65 3.63
CA LEU A 97 8.45 -13.39 4.20
C LEU A 97 7.38 -13.68 3.14
N ALA A 98 7.08 -12.70 2.27
CA ALA A 98 6.14 -12.88 1.16
C ALA A 98 6.62 -13.97 0.19
N TYR A 99 7.92 -14.00 -0.15
CA TYR A 99 8.50 -15.09 -0.94
C TYR A 99 8.22 -16.46 -0.32
N GLN A 100 8.52 -16.62 0.98
CA GLN A 100 8.35 -17.91 1.65
C GLN A 100 6.89 -18.38 1.59
N ILE A 101 5.93 -17.50 1.90
CA ILE A 101 4.52 -17.85 1.90
C ILE A 101 4.01 -18.15 0.49
N LEU A 102 4.27 -17.27 -0.48
CA LEU A 102 3.77 -17.44 -1.84
C LEU A 102 4.37 -18.68 -2.51
N ASN A 103 5.65 -18.98 -2.25
CA ASN A 103 6.30 -20.21 -2.72
C ASN A 103 5.72 -21.47 -2.06
N GLU A 104 5.45 -21.45 -0.74
CA GLU A 104 4.76 -22.55 -0.04
C GLU A 104 3.35 -22.79 -0.58
N MET A 105 2.65 -21.72 -1.00
CA MET A 105 1.34 -21.79 -1.63
C MET A 105 1.40 -22.34 -3.07
N GLY A 106 2.59 -22.44 -3.67
CA GLY A 106 2.79 -22.95 -5.03
C GLY A 106 2.66 -21.90 -6.13
N MET A 107 2.78 -20.60 -5.81
CA MET A 107 2.81 -19.55 -6.83
C MET A 107 4.09 -19.62 -7.67
N ASP A 108 3.96 -19.40 -8.99
CA ASP A 108 5.10 -19.38 -9.90
C ASP A 108 6.06 -18.22 -9.61
N MET A 109 7.37 -18.47 -9.71
CA MET A 109 8.40 -17.45 -9.47
C MET A 109 8.28 -16.23 -10.41
N VAL A 110 7.76 -16.43 -11.63
CA VAL A 110 7.50 -15.34 -12.58
C VAL A 110 6.45 -14.35 -12.04
N GLU A 111 5.48 -14.85 -11.26
CA GLU A 111 4.47 -14.02 -10.59
C GLU A 111 4.97 -13.49 -9.23
N ILE A 112 5.77 -14.27 -8.50
CA ILE A 112 6.33 -13.85 -7.21
C ILE A 112 7.31 -12.69 -7.38
N ALA A 113 8.22 -12.74 -8.35
CA ALA A 113 9.30 -11.76 -8.49
C ALA A 113 8.82 -10.30 -8.56
N PRO A 114 7.81 -9.92 -9.39
CA PRO A 114 7.30 -8.54 -9.40
C PRO A 114 6.62 -8.14 -8.07
N ILE A 115 5.99 -9.08 -7.35
CA ILE A 115 5.41 -8.83 -6.03
C ILE A 115 6.52 -8.44 -5.05
N LEU A 116 7.62 -9.21 -4.99
CA LEU A 116 8.74 -8.93 -4.09
C LEU A 116 9.39 -7.59 -4.42
N GLY A 117 9.56 -7.27 -5.70
CA GLY A 117 10.08 -5.98 -6.15
C GLY A 117 9.21 -4.82 -5.67
N ALA A 118 7.89 -4.96 -5.75
CA ALA A 118 6.97 -3.94 -5.28
C ALA A 118 7.04 -3.77 -3.75
N ILE A 119 7.02 -4.87 -3.00
CA ILE A 119 7.13 -4.85 -1.53
C ILE A 119 8.46 -4.24 -1.07
N GLY A 120 9.59 -4.68 -1.65
CA GLY A 120 10.92 -4.24 -1.24
C GLY A 120 11.21 -2.75 -1.50
N ASN A 121 10.41 -2.09 -2.35
CA ASN A 121 10.65 -0.71 -2.79
C ASN A 121 9.53 0.28 -2.39
N HIS A 122 8.63 -0.08 -1.46
CA HIS A 122 7.49 0.78 -1.14
C HIS A 122 7.79 1.91 -0.13
N GLU A 123 8.88 1.79 0.65
CA GLU A 123 9.22 2.76 1.73
C GLU A 123 10.00 3.96 1.18
N GLU A 124 9.65 5.18 1.63
CA GLU A 124 10.19 6.42 1.11
C GLU A 124 11.68 6.67 1.40
N LEU A 125 12.25 6.08 2.45
CA LEU A 125 13.65 6.29 2.83
C LEU A 125 14.64 5.47 2.00
N ALA A 126 14.24 4.28 1.57
CA ALA A 126 15.14 3.34 0.89
C ALA A 126 14.59 2.85 -0.46
N GLY A 127 13.30 3.04 -0.73
CA GLY A 127 12.62 2.55 -1.93
C GLY A 127 12.55 3.57 -3.05
N THR A 128 12.22 3.06 -4.22
CA THR A 128 11.93 3.87 -5.42
C THR A 128 10.90 3.12 -6.28
N PRO A 129 10.04 3.81 -7.05
CA PRO A 129 9.15 3.13 -7.97
C PRO A 129 9.97 2.48 -9.09
N ILE A 130 10.02 1.14 -9.10
CA ILE A 130 10.81 0.34 -10.07
C ILE A 130 9.95 -0.28 -11.17
N SER A 131 8.63 -0.27 -10.99
CA SER A 131 7.66 -0.84 -11.93
C SER A 131 6.30 -0.18 -11.74
N VAL A 132 5.39 -0.36 -12.70
CA VAL A 132 4.00 0.10 -12.61
C VAL A 132 3.32 -0.45 -11.36
N MET A 133 3.56 -1.73 -11.02
CA MET A 133 3.03 -2.35 -9.81
C MET A 133 3.57 -1.69 -8.53
N SER A 134 4.90 -1.47 -8.44
CA SER A 134 5.48 -0.83 -7.25
C SER A 134 5.01 0.61 -7.10
N ALA A 135 4.88 1.35 -8.19
CA ALA A 135 4.40 2.72 -8.20
C ALA A 135 2.94 2.84 -7.76
N ALA A 136 2.07 1.92 -8.21
CA ALA A 136 0.68 1.86 -7.77
C ALA A 136 0.55 1.53 -6.28
N LEU A 137 1.34 0.56 -5.78
CA LEU A 137 1.42 0.24 -4.35
C LEU A 137 1.87 1.45 -3.53
N ILE A 138 2.92 2.16 -3.95
CA ILE A 138 3.43 3.35 -3.26
C ILE A 138 2.36 4.42 -3.12
N ILE A 139 1.67 4.78 -4.21
CA ILE A 139 0.61 5.80 -4.15
C ILE A 139 -0.52 5.32 -3.23
N ALA A 140 -0.92 4.07 -3.34
CA ALA A 140 -2.00 3.51 -2.52
C ALA A 140 -1.65 3.53 -1.02
N ASP A 141 -0.46 3.08 -0.64
CA ASP A 141 0.01 3.08 0.74
C ASP A 141 0.12 4.50 1.31
N LYS A 142 0.77 5.40 0.57
CA LYS A 142 1.00 6.78 1.03
C LYS A 142 -0.29 7.63 1.04
N SER A 143 -1.36 7.18 0.39
CA SER A 143 -2.67 7.82 0.42
C SER A 143 -3.54 7.41 1.62
N ASP A 144 -3.25 6.32 2.34
CA ASP A 144 -4.06 5.91 3.50
C ASP A 144 -3.68 6.73 4.74
N VAL A 145 -4.12 7.97 4.75
CA VAL A 145 -4.06 8.87 5.92
C VAL A 145 -5.49 9.12 6.39
N HIS A 146 -5.86 8.66 7.60
CA HIS A 146 -7.24 8.77 8.09
C HIS A 146 -7.30 8.60 9.60
N ARG A 147 -8.29 9.25 10.25
CA ARG A 147 -8.51 9.16 11.71
C ARG A 147 -8.67 7.76 12.27
N SER A 148 -9.19 6.81 11.48
CA SER A 148 -9.32 5.42 11.90
C SER A 148 -7.99 4.67 12.00
N ARG A 149 -6.88 5.27 11.60
CA ARG A 149 -5.53 4.71 11.80
C ARG A 149 -4.96 4.98 13.19
N VAL A 150 -5.50 5.96 13.91
CA VAL A 150 -5.02 6.28 15.27
C VAL A 150 -5.38 5.14 16.22
N GLN A 151 -4.38 4.58 16.88
CA GLN A 151 -4.51 3.48 17.85
C GLN A 151 -4.39 3.94 19.29
N ASN A 152 -3.87 5.15 19.51
CA ASN A 152 -3.76 5.76 20.83
C ASN A 152 -5.18 6.11 21.34
N PRO A 153 -5.64 5.58 22.49
CA PRO A 153 -6.98 5.87 23.02
C PRO A 153 -7.07 7.21 23.76
N ILE A 154 -5.93 7.85 24.05
CA ILE A 154 -5.84 9.04 24.91
C ILE A 154 -5.45 10.25 24.07
N GLN A 155 -6.43 11.06 23.68
CA GLN A 155 -6.24 12.16 22.76
C GLN A 155 -5.25 13.22 23.29
N GLU A 156 -5.17 13.42 24.58
CA GLU A 156 -4.24 14.36 25.24
C GLU A 156 -2.77 13.95 25.08
N THR A 157 -2.49 12.70 24.72
CA THR A 157 -1.14 12.15 24.52
C THR A 157 -0.80 11.95 23.04
N PHE A 158 -1.63 12.45 22.13
CA PHE A 158 -1.37 12.35 20.69
C PHE A 158 -0.05 13.03 20.32
N ASP A 159 0.83 12.29 19.67
CA ASP A 159 1.99 12.88 18.99
C ASP A 159 1.57 13.56 17.67
N ILE A 160 2.52 14.06 16.90
CA ILE A 160 2.22 14.71 15.61
C ILE A 160 1.60 13.74 14.61
N HIS A 161 2.01 12.46 14.61
CA HIS A 161 1.46 11.44 13.71
C HIS A 161 0.02 11.12 14.06
N ASP A 162 -0.30 10.97 15.34
CA ASP A 162 -1.66 10.77 15.83
C ASP A 162 -2.54 11.96 15.47
N ARG A 163 -2.10 13.20 15.79
CA ARG A 163 -2.88 14.41 15.51
C ARG A 163 -3.18 14.58 14.04
N VAL A 164 -2.18 14.42 13.18
CA VAL A 164 -2.36 14.58 11.73
C VAL A 164 -3.27 13.50 11.16
N ASN A 165 -3.09 12.22 11.52
CA ASN A 165 -3.99 11.18 11.08
C ASN A 165 -5.42 11.40 11.60
N TYR A 166 -5.58 11.81 12.86
CA TYR A 166 -6.89 12.07 13.46
C TYR A 166 -7.61 13.24 12.81
N ALA A 167 -6.86 14.26 12.38
CA ALA A 167 -7.40 15.42 11.66
C ALA A 167 -7.94 15.05 10.27
N VAL A 168 -7.40 14.02 9.60
CA VAL A 168 -7.86 13.63 8.28
C VAL A 168 -9.18 12.87 8.37
N GLN A 169 -10.24 13.49 7.85
CA GLN A 169 -11.59 12.94 7.82
C GLN A 169 -11.87 12.14 6.56
N LYS A 170 -11.24 12.52 5.43
CA LYS A 170 -11.30 11.79 4.16
C LYS A 170 -9.96 11.84 3.46
N SER A 171 -9.60 10.72 2.84
CA SER A 171 -8.49 10.57 1.91
C SER A 171 -8.98 9.77 0.71
N ARG A 172 -8.76 10.28 -0.49
CA ARG A 172 -9.24 9.67 -1.74
C ARG A 172 -8.25 9.85 -2.87
N VAL A 173 -7.99 8.78 -3.59
CA VAL A 173 -7.23 8.77 -4.84
C VAL A 173 -8.19 8.72 -6.01
N GLU A 174 -8.02 9.61 -6.98
CA GLU A 174 -8.79 9.67 -8.21
C GLU A 174 -7.86 9.76 -9.41
N MET A 175 -8.21 9.08 -10.50
CA MET A 175 -7.46 9.15 -11.75
C MET A 175 -8.33 9.80 -12.85
N ASN A 176 -7.77 10.82 -13.47
CA ASN A 176 -8.27 11.37 -14.72
C ASN A 176 -7.38 10.88 -15.86
N THR A 177 -7.82 9.83 -16.53
CA THR A 177 -7.06 9.19 -17.60
C THR A 177 -6.98 10.04 -18.87
N ALA A 178 -7.96 10.93 -19.10
CA ALA A 178 -7.97 11.82 -20.25
C ALA A 178 -6.90 12.93 -20.14
N ASP A 179 -6.74 13.49 -18.94
CA ASP A 179 -5.75 14.53 -18.65
C ASP A 179 -4.43 13.99 -18.08
N GLN A 180 -4.36 12.66 -17.87
CA GLN A 180 -3.21 11.99 -17.26
C GLN A 180 -2.85 12.57 -15.87
N ILE A 181 -3.85 12.77 -15.01
CA ILE A 181 -3.68 13.30 -13.65
C ILE A 181 -4.15 12.24 -12.64
N ILE A 182 -3.33 11.99 -11.64
CA ILE A 182 -3.70 11.25 -10.43
C ILE A 182 -3.75 12.22 -9.26
N THR A 183 -4.92 12.33 -8.63
CA THR A 183 -5.16 13.30 -7.55
C THR A 183 -5.34 12.60 -6.22
N LEU A 184 -4.57 13.00 -5.20
CA LEU A 184 -4.87 12.71 -3.80
C LEU A 184 -5.68 13.86 -3.22
N THR A 185 -6.91 13.60 -2.79
CA THR A 185 -7.78 14.57 -2.15
C THR A 185 -7.89 14.28 -0.65
N LEU A 186 -7.63 15.28 0.17
CA LEU A 186 -7.68 15.22 1.63
C LEU A 186 -8.68 16.24 2.20
N GLU A 187 -9.49 15.80 3.16
CA GLU A 187 -10.26 16.69 4.04
C GLU A 187 -9.63 16.68 5.43
N ILE A 188 -8.99 17.77 5.82
CA ILE A 188 -8.27 17.92 7.09
C ILE A 188 -9.05 18.87 8.00
N ASP A 189 -9.40 18.39 9.19
CA ASP A 189 -9.97 19.20 10.26
C ASP A 189 -8.85 20.02 10.94
N THR A 190 -8.77 21.29 10.57
CA THR A 190 -7.72 22.20 11.04
C THR A 190 -7.84 22.57 12.52
N SER A 191 -8.88 22.14 13.21
CA SER A 191 -8.97 22.27 14.68
C SER A 191 -8.08 21.28 15.42
N PHE A 192 -7.67 20.15 14.79
CA PHE A 192 -6.80 19.12 15.36
C PHE A 192 -5.36 19.20 14.88
N ALA A 193 -5.14 19.46 13.60
CA ALA A 193 -3.80 19.65 13.04
C ALA A 193 -3.85 20.58 11.83
N SER A 194 -2.84 21.44 11.70
CA SER A 194 -2.72 22.31 10.54
C SER A 194 -2.27 21.55 9.28
N VAL A 195 -2.54 22.13 8.11
CA VAL A 195 -2.00 21.61 6.84
C VAL A 195 -0.46 21.61 6.85
N MET A 196 0.17 22.52 7.58
CA MET A 196 1.63 22.56 7.71
C MET A 196 2.16 21.33 8.45
N GLU A 197 1.53 20.90 9.56
CA GLU A 197 1.88 19.69 10.28
C GLU A 197 1.75 18.44 9.40
N TYR A 198 0.75 18.40 8.51
CA TYR A 198 0.66 17.33 7.51
C TYR A 198 1.91 17.29 6.61
N PHE A 199 2.35 18.42 6.08
CA PHE A 199 3.55 18.45 5.24
C PHE A 199 4.84 18.18 6.01
N GLU A 200 4.91 18.57 7.27
CA GLU A 200 6.07 18.31 8.12
C GLU A 200 6.40 16.83 8.21
N ILE A 201 5.39 15.96 8.31
CA ILE A 201 5.59 14.51 8.44
C ILE A 201 5.43 13.74 7.12
N PHE A 202 4.71 14.27 6.13
CA PHE A 202 4.33 13.52 4.92
C PHE A 202 4.89 14.08 3.61
N LEU A 203 5.72 15.12 3.64
CA LEU A 203 6.29 15.70 2.42
C LEU A 203 7.10 14.66 1.61
N SER A 204 7.92 13.83 2.26
CA SER A 204 8.69 12.76 1.61
C SER A 204 7.79 11.75 0.90
N ARG A 205 6.64 11.43 1.50
CA ARG A 205 5.61 10.57 0.91
C ARG A 205 5.00 11.20 -0.34
N MET A 206 4.68 12.49 -0.31
CA MET A 206 4.14 13.20 -1.48
C MET A 206 5.15 13.26 -2.63
N VAL A 207 6.43 13.47 -2.32
CA VAL A 207 7.51 13.40 -3.32
C VAL A 207 7.61 12.00 -3.94
N MET A 208 7.45 10.95 -3.14
CA MET A 208 7.47 9.58 -3.65
C MET A 208 6.23 9.26 -4.50
N CYS A 209 5.04 9.74 -4.11
CA CYS A 209 3.82 9.64 -4.93
C CYS A 209 3.99 10.33 -6.28
N ARG A 210 4.59 11.54 -6.33
CA ARG A 210 4.88 12.24 -7.58
C ARG A 210 5.81 11.42 -8.48
N ARG A 211 6.92 10.90 -7.96
CA ARG A 211 7.82 10.02 -8.74
C ARG A 211 7.12 8.76 -9.25
N SER A 212 6.18 8.24 -8.49
CA SER A 212 5.37 7.09 -8.89
C SER A 212 4.41 7.42 -10.02
N ALA A 213 3.76 8.60 -9.96
CA ALA A 213 2.89 9.07 -11.04
C ALA A 213 3.70 9.35 -12.33
N ASP A 214 4.90 9.95 -12.21
CA ASP A 214 5.80 10.19 -13.34
C ASP A 214 6.13 8.89 -14.08
N LEU A 215 6.28 7.75 -13.37
CA LEU A 215 6.54 6.45 -13.99
C LEU A 215 5.36 5.98 -14.86
N PHE A 216 4.14 6.38 -14.54
CA PHE A 216 2.95 6.12 -15.37
C PHE A 216 2.80 7.09 -16.54
N GLY A 217 3.58 8.18 -16.60
CA GLY A 217 3.35 9.32 -17.48
C GLY A 217 2.21 10.22 -17.02
N TYR A 218 1.85 10.17 -15.71
CA TYR A 218 0.81 10.98 -15.09
C TYR A 218 1.41 12.08 -14.23
N GLN A 219 0.70 13.21 -14.14
CA GLN A 219 0.98 14.24 -13.15
C GLN A 219 0.32 13.87 -11.81
N PHE A 220 1.07 14.00 -10.71
CA PHE A 220 0.49 13.88 -9.35
C PHE A 220 -0.04 15.23 -8.89
N ALA A 221 -1.29 15.27 -8.47
CA ALA A 221 -1.94 16.44 -7.88
C ALA A 221 -2.36 16.15 -6.43
N LEU A 222 -2.23 17.17 -5.58
CA LEU A 222 -2.67 17.13 -4.18
C LEU A 222 -3.70 18.21 -3.94
N THR A 223 -4.89 17.82 -3.51
CA THR A 223 -5.96 18.75 -3.10
C THR A 223 -6.23 18.62 -1.61
N VAL A 224 -6.16 19.72 -0.87
CA VAL A 224 -6.45 19.76 0.56
C VAL A 224 -7.55 20.76 0.83
N ASN A 225 -8.63 20.34 1.47
CA ASN A 225 -9.81 21.17 1.79
C ASN A 225 -10.33 21.96 0.58
N GLY A 226 -10.35 21.33 -0.58
CA GLY A 226 -10.81 21.95 -1.84
C GLY A 226 -9.79 22.85 -2.54
N THR A 227 -8.60 23.05 -1.98
CA THR A 227 -7.54 23.85 -2.59
C THR A 227 -6.53 22.92 -3.27
N ASN A 228 -6.28 23.11 -4.56
CA ASN A 228 -5.22 22.42 -5.28
C ASN A 228 -3.86 23.01 -4.88
N LEU A 229 -2.93 22.17 -4.44
CA LEU A 229 -1.61 22.56 -3.93
C LEU A 229 -0.47 22.13 -4.86
N ALA A 230 -0.72 21.20 -5.82
CA ALA A 230 0.26 20.70 -6.78
C ALA A 230 -0.43 20.21 -8.07
#